data_2356d8572e857715ee0f94ceb00ca680
#
_entry.id   2356d8572e857715ee0f94ceb00ca680
#
_cell.length_a   1.000
_cell.length_b   1.000
_cell.length_c   1.000
_cell.angle_alpha   90.00
_cell.angle_beta   90.00
_cell.angle_gamma   90.00
#
_symmetry.space_group_name_H-M   'P 1'
#
loop_
_entity.id
_entity.type
_entity.pdbx_description
1 polymer ?
#
loop_
_entity_poly.entity_id
_entity_poly.type
_entity_poly.pdbx_seq_one_letter_code
_entity_poly.pdbx_strand_id
1 'polypeptide(L)'
;LGVENRGKYYDGAGAMRDMIQNHLMQLMSFIAMESPSIFEPEPIRDEIVKVFRSIRPYTVLDMDKMVVRGQYIGYREEKNVAPDSNTETYVAMKFFIDNWRWSGVPFYFYTGKKLPEKSSEVVIHFKSTPHQLFVGQCSGGSCNKLTIRIQPNESISLKFGLKMPGAGFEVKQVSMDFRYDSLSKSYLPDAYERLLLDAMLGDSTLYARSDALEASWKFIDPILLHWKEEGSKNLFFYEPGEDGPEETVILGAEKKVCACQRR
;
A
#
# COMPACT_ATOMS: atom_id res chain seq x y z
N LEU A 1 4.42 -8.10 -14.24
CA LEU A 1 3.14 -8.65 -14.73
C LEU A 1 2.39 -7.56 -15.47
N GLY A 2 2.00 -7.79 -16.76
CA GLY A 2 1.21 -6.87 -17.57
C GLY A 2 -0.29 -7.06 -17.41
N VAL A 3 -1.06 -6.54 -18.39
CA VAL A 3 -2.53 -6.78 -18.48
C VAL A 3 -2.85 -8.06 -19.24
N GLU A 4 -1.92 -8.55 -20.05
CA GLU A 4 -1.99 -9.81 -20.79
C GLU A 4 -3.32 -9.98 -21.56
N ASN A 5 -4.06 -11.09 -21.33
CA ASN A 5 -5.34 -11.34 -22.01
C ASN A 5 -6.54 -10.56 -21.41
N ARG A 6 -6.31 -9.71 -20.39
CA ARG A 6 -7.36 -8.97 -19.67
C ARG A 6 -7.44 -7.50 -20.09
N GLY A 7 -6.85 -7.09 -21.22
CA GLY A 7 -6.82 -5.68 -21.67
C GLY A 7 -8.20 -5.03 -21.68
N LYS A 8 -9.23 -5.67 -22.25
CA LYS A 8 -10.61 -5.13 -22.25
C LYS A 8 -11.18 -4.85 -20.86
N TYR A 9 -10.95 -5.76 -19.91
CA TYR A 9 -11.37 -5.55 -18.52
C TYR A 9 -10.59 -4.41 -17.87
N TYR A 10 -9.27 -4.46 -18.02
CA TYR A 10 -8.39 -3.52 -17.37
C TYR A 10 -8.53 -2.09 -17.89
N ASP A 11 -8.82 -1.95 -19.17
CA ASP A 11 -9.06 -0.64 -19.82
C ASP A 11 -10.31 0.06 -19.26
N GLY A 12 -11.29 -0.71 -18.78
CA GLY A 12 -12.45 -0.17 -18.07
C GLY A 12 -12.26 0.01 -16.56
N ALA A 13 -11.33 -0.73 -15.95
CA ALA A 13 -11.14 -0.71 -14.51
C ALA A 13 -10.02 0.24 -14.06
N GLY A 14 -8.83 0.10 -14.61
CA GLY A 14 -7.62 0.81 -14.20
C GLY A 14 -7.06 0.33 -12.85
N ALA A 15 -5.87 0.81 -12.51
CA ALA A 15 -5.20 0.46 -11.27
C ALA A 15 -5.93 0.98 -10.02
N MET A 16 -6.62 2.11 -10.14
CA MET A 16 -7.37 2.70 -9.02
C MET A 16 -8.48 1.77 -8.53
N ARG A 17 -9.32 1.27 -9.45
CA ARG A 17 -10.44 0.38 -9.09
C ARG A 17 -9.95 -1.03 -8.81
N ASP A 18 -9.10 -1.59 -9.70
CA ASP A 18 -8.65 -2.99 -9.61
C ASP A 18 -7.80 -3.25 -8.37
N MET A 19 -6.91 -2.31 -8.01
CA MET A 19 -5.95 -2.52 -6.94
C MET A 19 -6.17 -1.64 -5.71
N ILE A 20 -6.31 -0.32 -5.88
CA ILE A 20 -6.41 0.59 -4.74
C ILE A 20 -7.73 0.32 -3.99
N GLN A 21 -8.85 0.52 -4.66
CA GLN A 21 -10.16 0.41 -4.03
C GLN A 21 -10.46 -1.01 -3.55
N ASN A 22 -10.19 -2.01 -4.40
CA ASN A 22 -10.57 -3.39 -4.11
C ASN A 22 -9.65 -4.07 -3.09
N HIS A 23 -8.33 -3.86 -3.19
CA HIS A 23 -7.36 -4.62 -2.40
C HIS A 23 -6.64 -3.77 -1.35
N LEU A 24 -6.01 -2.64 -1.76
CA LEU A 24 -5.14 -1.89 -0.86
C LEU A 24 -5.93 -1.16 0.23
N MET A 25 -7.14 -0.68 -0.07
CA MET A 25 -8.03 -0.09 0.94
C MET A 25 -8.37 -1.12 2.02
N GLN A 26 -8.72 -2.35 1.64
CA GLN A 26 -9.02 -3.41 2.61
C GLN A 26 -7.79 -3.76 3.45
N LEU A 27 -6.64 -3.98 2.82
CA LEU A 27 -5.39 -4.27 3.53
C LEU A 27 -5.03 -3.17 4.53
N MET A 28 -5.13 -1.91 4.12
CA MET A 28 -4.88 -0.75 4.96
C MET A 28 -5.85 -0.70 6.14
N SER A 29 -7.12 -1.01 5.93
CA SER A 29 -8.13 -0.94 7.00
C SER A 29 -7.82 -1.93 8.14
N PHE A 30 -7.35 -3.14 7.83
CA PHE A 30 -6.91 -4.12 8.83
C PHE A 30 -5.67 -3.65 9.61
N ILE A 31 -4.75 -2.93 8.96
CA ILE A 31 -3.56 -2.37 9.62
C ILE A 31 -3.92 -1.16 10.50
N ALA A 32 -4.88 -0.36 10.04
CA ALA A 32 -5.20 0.93 10.65
C ALA A 32 -6.32 0.85 11.70
N MET A 33 -7.11 -0.22 11.73
CA MET A 33 -8.21 -0.36 12.70
C MET A 33 -7.72 -0.44 14.14
N GLU A 34 -8.57 -0.07 15.07
CA GLU A 34 -8.36 -0.35 16.49
C GLU A 34 -8.70 -1.81 16.79
N SER A 35 -8.22 -2.30 17.94
CA SER A 35 -8.58 -3.64 18.39
C SER A 35 -10.09 -3.71 18.65
N PRO A 36 -10.81 -4.66 18.05
CA PRO A 36 -12.23 -4.84 18.35
C PRO A 36 -12.41 -5.30 19.80
N SER A 37 -13.56 -4.99 20.39
CA SER A 37 -13.88 -5.37 21.79
C SER A 37 -13.95 -6.88 22.00
N ILE A 38 -14.39 -7.60 20.98
CA ILE A 38 -14.45 -9.06 20.92
C ILE A 38 -14.09 -9.52 19.50
N PHE A 39 -13.58 -10.75 19.40
CA PHE A 39 -13.22 -11.32 18.10
C PHE A 39 -14.46 -11.96 17.43
N GLU A 40 -15.31 -11.09 16.89
CA GLU A 40 -16.52 -11.46 16.15
C GLU A 40 -16.63 -10.64 14.86
N PRO A 41 -17.40 -11.08 13.86
CA PRO A 41 -17.51 -10.40 12.57
C PRO A 41 -17.92 -8.93 12.67
N GLU A 42 -18.99 -8.60 13.38
CA GLU A 42 -19.52 -7.24 13.41
C GLU A 42 -18.60 -6.24 14.13
N PRO A 43 -18.04 -6.53 15.33
CA PRO A 43 -17.07 -5.63 15.96
C PRO A 43 -15.83 -5.35 15.10
N ILE A 44 -15.31 -6.37 14.38
CA ILE A 44 -14.17 -6.19 13.45
C ILE A 44 -14.58 -5.26 12.31
N ARG A 45 -15.73 -5.50 11.69
CA ARG A 45 -16.24 -4.72 10.55
C ARG A 45 -16.60 -3.28 10.95
N ASP A 46 -17.03 -3.05 12.19
CA ASP A 46 -17.26 -1.71 12.74
C ASP A 46 -15.96 -0.90 12.86
N GLU A 47 -14.88 -1.53 13.31
CA GLU A 47 -13.57 -0.85 13.37
C GLU A 47 -13.05 -0.51 11.96
N ILE A 48 -13.25 -1.39 10.99
CA ILE A 48 -12.90 -1.12 9.58
C ILE A 48 -13.66 0.10 9.04
N VAL A 49 -14.97 0.19 9.28
CA VAL A 49 -15.79 1.34 8.85
C VAL A 49 -15.30 2.64 9.46
N LYS A 50 -14.92 2.63 10.75
CA LYS A 50 -14.34 3.82 11.41
C LYS A 50 -13.09 4.30 10.71
N VAL A 51 -12.21 3.40 10.27
CA VAL A 51 -11.01 3.76 9.51
C VAL A 51 -11.40 4.49 8.22
N PHE A 52 -12.27 3.91 7.39
CA PHE A 52 -12.66 4.50 6.11
C PHE A 52 -13.35 5.86 6.27
N ARG A 53 -14.20 6.01 7.28
CA ARG A 53 -14.87 7.29 7.58
C ARG A 53 -13.91 8.35 8.11
N SER A 54 -12.75 7.96 8.59
CA SER A 54 -11.72 8.87 9.11
C SER A 54 -10.68 9.27 8.07
N ILE A 55 -10.74 8.74 6.85
CA ILE A 55 -9.83 9.16 5.78
C ILE A 55 -10.14 10.61 5.41
N ARG A 56 -9.10 11.45 5.41
CA ARG A 56 -9.22 12.86 5.03
C ARG A 56 -9.56 12.97 3.54
N PRO A 57 -10.69 13.60 3.17
CA PRO A 57 -11.02 13.82 1.77
C PRO A 57 -10.02 14.77 1.13
N TYR A 58 -9.75 14.59 -0.15
CA TYR A 58 -8.92 15.50 -0.92
C TYR A 58 -9.70 16.72 -1.40
N THR A 59 -9.03 17.87 -1.42
CA THR A 59 -9.39 18.99 -2.28
C THR A 59 -8.82 18.75 -3.69
N VAL A 60 -9.24 19.53 -4.70
CA VAL A 60 -8.65 19.44 -6.05
C VAL A 60 -7.14 19.68 -6.02
N LEU A 61 -6.68 20.66 -5.23
CA LEU A 61 -5.25 20.94 -5.07
C LEU A 61 -4.48 19.81 -4.39
N ASP A 62 -5.14 19.06 -3.51
CA ASP A 62 -4.52 17.88 -2.88
C ASP A 62 -4.38 16.75 -3.88
N MET A 63 -5.37 16.53 -4.76
CA MET A 63 -5.30 15.49 -5.79
C MET A 63 -4.08 15.71 -6.70
N ASP A 64 -3.84 16.92 -7.17
CA ASP A 64 -2.71 17.25 -8.03
C ASP A 64 -1.34 17.04 -7.35
N LYS A 65 -1.28 17.15 -6.02
CA LYS A 65 -0.04 17.05 -5.25
C LYS A 65 0.18 15.70 -4.56
N MET A 66 -0.90 14.99 -4.30
CA MET A 66 -0.86 13.78 -3.48
C MET A 66 -1.25 12.51 -4.22
N VAL A 67 -1.64 12.62 -5.49
CA VAL A 67 -1.99 11.45 -6.31
C VAL A 67 -1.28 11.54 -7.67
N VAL A 68 -0.54 10.49 -8.00
CA VAL A 68 0.16 10.34 -9.27
C VAL A 68 -0.43 9.14 -9.99
N ARG A 69 -0.84 9.34 -11.25
CA ARG A 69 -1.26 8.26 -12.14
C ARG A 69 -0.28 8.07 -13.28
N GLY A 70 -0.06 6.83 -13.67
CA GLY A 70 0.86 6.51 -14.76
C GLY A 70 0.33 5.43 -15.67
N GLN A 71 0.90 5.39 -16.88
CA GLN A 71 0.64 4.36 -17.86
C GLN A 71 1.96 3.83 -18.39
N TYR A 72 2.19 2.50 -18.42
CA TYR A 72 3.43 1.98 -18.98
C TYR A 72 3.47 2.15 -20.50
N ILE A 73 4.65 2.40 -21.03
CA ILE A 73 4.88 2.53 -22.46
C ILE A 73 4.57 1.19 -23.15
N GLY A 74 3.76 1.24 -24.23
CA GLY A 74 3.24 0.05 -24.90
C GLY A 74 1.87 -0.45 -24.38
N TYR A 75 1.25 0.21 -23.39
CA TYR A 75 -0.07 -0.20 -22.90
C TYR A 75 -1.17 -0.14 -23.98
N ARG A 76 -1.17 0.92 -24.79
CA ARG A 76 -2.15 1.13 -25.87
C ARG A 76 -2.00 0.16 -27.03
N GLU A 77 -0.89 -0.58 -27.09
CA GLU A 77 -0.62 -1.64 -28.06
C GLU A 77 -1.10 -3.00 -27.57
N GLU A 78 -1.48 -3.11 -26.31
CA GLU A 78 -1.98 -4.36 -25.73
C GLU A 78 -3.33 -4.74 -26.34
N LYS A 79 -3.57 -6.04 -26.45
CA LYS A 79 -4.79 -6.57 -27.07
C LYS A 79 -6.05 -6.11 -26.35
N ASN A 80 -7.01 -5.56 -27.12
CA ASN A 80 -8.30 -5.05 -26.64
C ASN A 80 -8.19 -3.83 -25.71
N VAL A 81 -7.16 -3.04 -25.81
CA VAL A 81 -7.01 -1.71 -25.22
C VAL A 81 -7.34 -0.67 -26.29
N ALA A 82 -8.00 0.42 -25.93
CA ALA A 82 -8.28 1.52 -26.85
C ALA A 82 -6.99 2.26 -27.21
N PRO A 83 -6.76 2.63 -28.50
CA PRO A 83 -5.51 3.30 -28.94
C PRO A 83 -5.28 4.66 -28.26
N ASP A 84 -6.35 5.29 -27.81
CA ASP A 84 -6.37 6.59 -27.13
C ASP A 84 -6.67 6.47 -25.61
N SER A 85 -6.55 5.27 -25.06
CA SER A 85 -6.84 5.00 -23.65
C SER A 85 -6.03 5.90 -22.71
N ASN A 86 -6.71 6.50 -21.75
CA ASN A 86 -6.13 7.25 -20.63
C ASN A 86 -6.19 6.47 -19.31
N THR A 87 -6.46 5.17 -19.40
CA THR A 87 -6.53 4.30 -18.22
C THR A 87 -5.18 4.19 -17.54
N GLU A 88 -5.17 4.42 -16.27
CA GLU A 88 -3.96 4.32 -15.46
C GLU A 88 -3.58 2.86 -15.20
N THR A 89 -2.31 2.53 -15.43
CA THR A 89 -1.71 1.22 -15.11
C THR A 89 -0.83 1.29 -13.87
N TYR A 90 -0.63 2.50 -13.34
CA TYR A 90 0.10 2.81 -12.12
C TYR A 90 -0.63 3.88 -11.34
N VAL A 91 -0.67 3.72 -10.03
CA VAL A 91 -1.14 4.74 -9.09
C VAL A 91 -0.22 4.78 -7.89
N ALA A 92 0.20 5.99 -7.55
CA ALA A 92 0.81 6.28 -6.26
C ALA A 92 0.02 7.39 -5.57
N MET A 93 -0.25 7.25 -4.28
CA MET A 93 -0.99 8.26 -3.55
C MET A 93 -0.53 8.37 -2.10
N LYS A 94 -0.64 9.58 -1.55
CA LYS A 94 -0.36 9.91 -0.16
C LYS A 94 -1.61 10.47 0.48
N PHE A 95 -2.06 9.92 1.59
CA PHE A 95 -3.27 10.36 2.29
C PHE A 95 -3.08 10.31 3.81
N PHE A 96 -4.08 10.78 4.55
CA PHE A 96 -4.08 10.82 6.00
C PHE A 96 -5.36 10.24 6.56
N ILE A 97 -5.27 9.65 7.76
CA ILE A 97 -6.40 9.17 8.55
C ILE A 97 -6.52 10.07 9.75
N ASP A 98 -7.63 10.83 9.84
CA ASP A 98 -7.88 11.80 10.88
C ASP A 98 -8.58 11.16 12.08
N ASN A 99 -7.84 10.31 12.79
CA ASN A 99 -8.21 9.76 14.07
C ASN A 99 -7.06 9.94 15.07
N TRP A 100 -7.31 9.63 16.33
CA TRP A 100 -6.33 9.83 17.41
C TRP A 100 -5.04 9.04 17.21
N ARG A 101 -5.14 7.82 16.70
CA ARG A 101 -3.99 6.94 16.50
C ARG A 101 -3.10 7.38 15.36
N TRP A 102 -3.69 7.82 14.27
CA TRP A 102 -2.99 8.07 13.01
C TRP A 102 -2.83 9.56 12.66
N SER A 103 -3.27 10.46 13.55
CA SER A 103 -3.16 11.89 13.31
C SER A 103 -1.74 12.31 12.93
N GLY A 104 -1.59 12.95 11.77
CA GLY A 104 -0.32 13.40 11.24
C GLY A 104 0.59 12.32 10.66
N VAL A 105 0.16 11.05 10.64
CA VAL A 105 0.92 9.96 10.00
C VAL A 105 0.51 9.87 8.53
N PRO A 106 1.44 10.02 7.57
CA PRO A 106 1.15 9.83 6.16
C PRO A 106 1.03 8.35 5.82
N PHE A 107 0.02 8.00 5.04
CA PHE A 107 -0.15 6.71 4.40
C PHE A 107 0.19 6.84 2.92
N TYR A 108 0.80 5.82 2.37
CA TYR A 108 1.15 5.77 0.95
C TYR A 108 0.66 4.48 0.34
N PHE A 109 0.03 4.59 -0.84
CA PHE A 109 -0.22 3.44 -1.70
C PHE A 109 0.65 3.54 -2.96
N TYR A 110 1.14 2.39 -3.39
CA TYR A 110 1.84 2.22 -4.66
C TYR A 110 1.36 0.94 -5.30
N THR A 111 0.93 1.01 -6.52
CA THR A 111 0.57 -0.16 -7.32
C THR A 111 0.78 0.12 -8.79
N GLY A 112 1.17 -0.89 -9.56
CA GLY A 112 1.34 -0.74 -11.00
C GLY A 112 1.54 -2.07 -11.71
N LYS A 113 1.29 -2.05 -13.01
CA LYS A 113 1.61 -3.15 -13.93
C LYS A 113 3.04 -2.98 -14.45
N LYS A 114 3.65 -4.08 -14.87
CA LYS A 114 5.03 -4.14 -15.39
C LYS A 114 6.09 -3.47 -14.50
N LEU A 115 5.86 -3.41 -13.18
CA LEU A 115 6.88 -3.05 -12.20
C LEU A 115 7.96 -4.14 -12.13
N PRO A 116 9.19 -3.84 -11.60
CA PRO A 116 10.31 -4.77 -11.57
C PRO A 116 10.00 -6.09 -10.86
N GLU A 117 9.25 -6.00 -9.76
CA GLU A 117 8.92 -7.16 -8.93
C GLU A 117 7.40 -7.29 -8.75
N LYS A 118 6.92 -8.54 -8.74
CA LYS A 118 5.55 -8.85 -8.31
C LYS A 118 5.58 -9.11 -6.81
N SER A 119 5.23 -8.10 -6.02
CA SER A 119 5.16 -8.23 -4.57
C SER A 119 3.99 -7.42 -4.01
N SER A 120 3.45 -7.88 -2.89
CA SER A 120 2.49 -7.14 -2.09
C SER A 120 3.00 -7.11 -0.66
N GLU A 121 3.25 -5.92 -0.15
CA GLU A 121 3.80 -5.75 1.19
C GLU A 121 3.27 -4.49 1.88
N VAL A 122 3.23 -4.53 3.19
CA VAL A 122 3.00 -3.37 4.06
C VAL A 122 4.31 -3.01 4.73
N VAL A 123 4.73 -1.76 4.61
CA VAL A 123 5.95 -1.26 5.23
C VAL A 123 5.60 -0.17 6.24
N ILE A 124 5.90 -0.40 7.51
CA ILE A 124 5.68 0.54 8.60
C ILE A 124 7.03 1.11 9.03
N HIS A 125 7.22 2.39 8.78
CA HIS A 125 8.38 3.14 9.25
C HIS A 125 8.09 3.73 10.63
N PHE A 126 8.84 3.30 11.64
CA PHE A 126 8.73 3.87 12.97
C PHE A 126 9.33 5.27 13.02
N LYS A 127 8.74 6.14 13.81
CA LYS A 127 9.30 7.48 14.06
C LYS A 127 10.68 7.36 14.68
N SER A 128 11.57 8.28 14.32
CA SER A 128 12.87 8.39 14.99
C SER A 128 12.66 8.73 16.47
N THR A 129 13.58 8.23 17.30
CA THR A 129 13.59 8.62 18.71
C THR A 129 13.85 10.12 18.86
N PRO A 130 13.21 10.82 19.82
CA PRO A 130 13.43 12.25 20.04
C PRO A 130 14.90 12.60 20.31
N HIS A 131 15.64 11.68 20.90
CA HIS A 131 17.06 11.81 21.19
C HIS A 131 17.82 10.57 20.71
N GLN A 132 18.88 10.79 19.93
CA GLN A 132 19.76 9.74 19.42
C GLN A 132 21.09 9.79 20.15
N LEU A 133 21.35 8.80 21.01
CA LEU A 133 22.59 8.71 21.79
C LEU A 133 23.83 8.40 20.93
N PHE A 134 23.65 7.80 19.75
CA PHE A 134 24.73 7.30 18.89
C PHE A 134 24.76 8.03 17.54
N VAL A 135 24.60 9.36 17.56
CA VAL A 135 24.65 10.20 16.35
C VAL A 135 26.03 10.12 15.71
N GLY A 136 26.08 9.84 14.40
CA GLY A 136 27.32 9.79 13.62
C GLY A 136 27.97 8.41 13.49
N GLN A 137 27.47 7.38 14.17
CA GLN A 137 28.00 6.01 14.08
C GLN A 137 27.04 5.02 13.40
N CYS A 138 25.91 5.48 12.89
CA CYS A 138 24.98 4.65 12.14
C CYS A 138 25.39 4.62 10.66
N SER A 139 26.00 3.55 10.22
CA SER A 139 26.21 3.25 8.80
C SER A 139 24.85 2.89 8.19
N GLY A 140 24.18 3.90 7.55
CA GLY A 140 22.88 3.73 6.89
C GLY A 140 21.68 3.94 7.82
N GLY A 141 21.04 5.08 7.67
CA GLY A 141 19.82 5.61 8.28
C GLY A 141 19.06 4.72 9.27
N SER A 142 19.06 5.07 10.53
CA SER A 142 18.60 4.24 11.65
C SER A 142 17.09 4.33 11.91
N CYS A 143 16.24 4.18 10.89
CA CYS A 143 14.83 4.02 11.16
C CYS A 143 14.47 2.55 11.33
N ASN A 144 13.85 2.23 12.45
CA ASN A 144 13.25 0.91 12.63
C ASN A 144 12.11 0.76 11.62
N LYS A 145 12.00 -0.43 11.05
CA LYS A 145 11.03 -0.71 9.99
C LYS A 145 10.43 -2.09 10.20
N LEU A 146 9.12 -2.18 10.18
CA LEU A 146 8.38 -3.44 10.11
C LEU A 146 7.88 -3.64 8.68
N THR A 147 8.21 -4.77 8.08
CA THR A 147 7.72 -5.18 6.76
C THR A 147 6.87 -6.43 6.91
N ILE A 148 5.64 -6.37 6.46
CA ILE A 148 4.71 -7.51 6.38
C ILE A 148 4.55 -7.84 4.90
N ARG A 149 5.11 -8.96 4.46
CA ARG A 149 4.99 -9.42 3.08
C ARG A 149 3.81 -10.35 2.96
N ILE A 150 2.87 -10.00 2.07
CA ILE A 150 1.63 -10.75 1.84
C ILE A 150 1.86 -11.80 0.74
N GLN A 151 2.59 -11.41 -0.33
CA GLN A 151 2.96 -12.31 -1.43
C GLN A 151 4.14 -11.74 -2.24
N PRO A 152 4.98 -12.58 -2.87
CA PRO A 152 5.14 -14.00 -2.61
C PRO A 152 5.92 -14.22 -1.31
N ASN A 153 5.89 -15.45 -0.77
CA ASN A 153 6.66 -15.83 0.42
C ASN A 153 6.30 -14.98 1.65
N GLU A 154 5.13 -15.25 2.20
CA GLU A 154 4.57 -14.58 3.37
C GLU A 154 5.57 -14.53 4.52
N SER A 155 5.82 -13.32 5.01
CA SER A 155 6.83 -13.11 6.05
C SER A 155 6.63 -11.81 6.82
N ILE A 156 7.19 -11.76 8.02
CA ILE A 156 7.28 -10.55 8.83
C ILE A 156 8.75 -10.30 9.13
N SER A 157 9.24 -9.10 8.81
CA SER A 157 10.62 -8.69 9.05
C SER A 157 10.66 -7.39 9.86
N LEU A 158 11.33 -7.42 11.01
CA LEU A 158 11.59 -6.23 11.82
C LEU A 158 13.06 -5.84 11.70
N LYS A 159 13.31 -4.69 11.06
CA LYS A 159 14.65 -4.07 10.99
C LYS A 159 14.83 -3.03 12.10
N PHE A 160 15.96 -3.09 12.81
CA PHE A 160 16.27 -2.14 13.87
C PHE A 160 17.78 -1.99 14.06
N GLY A 161 18.18 -0.88 14.71
CA GLY A 161 19.57 -0.63 15.07
C GLY A 161 19.95 -1.37 16.33
N LEU A 162 21.06 -2.14 16.29
CA LEU A 162 21.64 -2.85 17.42
C LEU A 162 23.06 -2.34 17.70
N LYS A 163 23.35 -1.98 18.96
CA LYS A 163 24.72 -1.69 19.38
C LYS A 163 25.54 -2.98 19.34
N MET A 164 26.68 -2.94 18.63
CA MET A 164 27.56 -4.08 18.54
C MET A 164 28.24 -4.36 19.90
N PRO A 165 28.40 -5.64 20.28
CA PRO A 165 29.20 -6.02 21.44
C PRO A 165 30.67 -5.59 21.27
N GLY A 166 31.34 -5.28 22.37
CA GLY A 166 32.75 -4.88 22.39
C GLY A 166 32.99 -3.40 22.66
N ALA A 167 34.21 -2.94 22.40
CA ALA A 167 34.62 -1.56 22.61
C ALA A 167 33.97 -0.62 21.58
N GLY A 168 33.55 0.58 22.02
CA GLY A 168 32.90 1.57 21.18
C GLY A 168 31.37 1.51 21.17
N PHE A 169 30.78 2.40 20.38
CA PHE A 169 29.31 2.59 20.28
C PHE A 169 28.81 2.39 18.85
N GLU A 170 29.41 1.46 18.12
CA GLU A 170 29.01 1.13 16.77
C GLU A 170 27.59 0.50 16.78
N VAL A 171 26.70 1.07 15.95
CA VAL A 171 25.35 0.56 15.75
C VAL A 171 25.25 -0.01 14.35
N LYS A 172 24.79 -1.26 14.24
CA LYS A 172 24.49 -1.93 12.96
C LYS A 172 23.01 -2.19 12.82
N GLN A 173 22.53 -2.12 11.58
CA GLN A 173 21.19 -2.55 11.25
C GLN A 173 21.16 -4.08 11.22
N VAL A 174 20.22 -4.64 11.98
CA VAL A 174 19.94 -6.08 12.02
C VAL A 174 18.48 -6.33 11.70
N SER A 175 18.13 -7.53 11.24
CA SER A 175 16.76 -7.94 11.02
C SER A 175 16.40 -9.16 11.85
N MET A 176 15.17 -9.20 12.33
CA MET A 176 14.49 -10.39 12.84
C MET A 176 13.46 -10.77 11.79
N ASP A 177 13.66 -11.93 11.18
CA ASP A 177 12.84 -12.41 10.08
C ASP A 177 12.06 -13.64 10.51
N PHE A 178 10.74 -13.60 10.28
CA PHE A 178 9.83 -14.70 10.48
C PHE A 178 9.20 -15.06 9.13
N ARG A 179 9.17 -16.34 8.80
CA ARG A 179 8.58 -16.86 7.56
C ARG A 179 7.53 -17.91 7.88
N TYR A 180 6.37 -17.79 7.24
CA TYR A 180 5.26 -18.72 7.48
C TYR A 180 5.55 -20.12 7.00
N ASP A 181 6.36 -20.31 5.95
CA ASP A 181 6.80 -21.62 5.45
C ASP A 181 7.62 -22.42 6.48
N SER A 182 8.21 -21.73 7.47
CA SER A 182 8.95 -22.38 8.57
C SER A 182 8.08 -22.93 9.68
N LEU A 183 6.81 -22.50 9.80
CA LEU A 183 5.90 -22.92 10.88
C LEU A 183 5.27 -24.27 10.64
N SER A 184 5.06 -24.66 9.40
CA SER A 184 4.28 -25.85 9.09
C SER A 184 4.75 -26.49 7.80
N LYS A 185 5.00 -27.81 7.87
CA LYS A 185 5.06 -28.69 6.70
C LYS A 185 3.65 -29.06 6.20
N SER A 186 2.62 -28.51 6.82
CA SER A 186 1.22 -28.79 6.53
C SER A 186 0.76 -27.96 5.33
N TYR A 187 -0.21 -28.48 4.61
CA TYR A 187 -0.91 -27.80 3.55
C TYR A 187 -1.46 -26.45 4.06
N LEU A 188 -1.09 -25.37 3.38
CA LEU A 188 -1.69 -24.04 3.58
C LEU A 188 -2.84 -23.94 2.57
N PRO A 189 -4.11 -23.79 3.04
CA PRO A 189 -5.26 -23.66 2.13
C PRO A 189 -5.09 -22.43 1.22
N ASP A 190 -5.54 -22.56 -0.02
CA ASP A 190 -5.67 -21.40 -0.91
C ASP A 190 -6.64 -20.36 -0.31
N ALA A 191 -6.39 -19.08 -0.57
CA ALA A 191 -7.22 -18.00 -0.04
C ALA A 191 -8.71 -18.16 -0.45
N TYR A 192 -9.01 -18.61 -1.65
CA TYR A 192 -10.37 -18.87 -2.11
C TYR A 192 -11.02 -20.07 -1.41
N GLU A 193 -10.24 -21.12 -1.13
CA GLU A 193 -10.72 -22.27 -0.37
C GLU A 193 -11.23 -21.82 1.01
N ARG A 194 -10.45 -20.99 1.71
CA ARG A 194 -10.85 -20.45 3.00
C ARG A 194 -12.09 -19.58 2.91
N LEU A 195 -12.17 -18.66 1.95
CA LEU A 195 -13.34 -17.80 1.76
C LEU A 195 -14.59 -18.59 1.43
N LEU A 196 -14.51 -19.63 0.59
CA LEU A 196 -15.65 -20.49 0.28
C LEU A 196 -16.15 -21.23 1.53
N LEU A 197 -15.25 -21.72 2.35
CA LEU A 197 -15.61 -22.35 3.62
C LEU A 197 -16.32 -21.36 4.56
N ASP A 198 -15.77 -20.16 4.71
CA ASP A 198 -16.36 -19.11 5.55
C ASP A 198 -17.78 -18.74 5.05
N ALA A 199 -17.98 -18.64 3.72
CA ALA A 199 -19.29 -18.42 3.14
C ALA A 199 -20.29 -19.54 3.48
N MET A 200 -19.86 -20.80 3.40
CA MET A 200 -20.72 -21.96 3.75
C MET A 200 -21.05 -22.02 5.23
N LEU A 201 -20.14 -21.55 6.09
CA LEU A 201 -20.36 -21.48 7.54
C LEU A 201 -21.12 -20.22 7.98
N GLY A 202 -21.36 -19.27 7.08
CA GLY A 202 -21.94 -17.97 7.41
C GLY A 202 -21.02 -17.03 8.17
N ASP A 203 -19.72 -17.29 8.17
CA ASP A 203 -18.72 -16.41 8.79
C ASP A 203 -18.41 -15.24 7.86
N SER A 204 -18.83 -14.04 8.26
CA SER A 204 -18.65 -12.81 7.51
C SER A 204 -17.41 -12.01 7.89
N THR A 205 -16.53 -12.53 8.73
CA THR A 205 -15.36 -11.82 9.30
C THR A 205 -14.45 -11.25 8.20
N LEU A 206 -14.17 -12.03 7.15
CA LEU A 206 -13.27 -11.63 6.06
C LEU A 206 -14.00 -10.96 4.88
N TYR A 207 -15.33 -10.81 4.97
CA TYR A 207 -16.13 -10.20 3.90
C TYR A 207 -16.35 -8.71 4.14
N ALA A 208 -16.16 -7.93 3.09
CA ALA A 208 -16.41 -6.49 3.15
C ALA A 208 -17.90 -6.20 3.40
N ARG A 209 -18.19 -5.26 4.30
CA ARG A 209 -19.54 -4.78 4.58
C ARG A 209 -19.88 -3.60 3.66
N SER A 210 -21.14 -3.49 3.24
CA SER A 210 -21.59 -2.48 2.26
C SER A 210 -21.24 -1.05 2.67
N ASP A 211 -21.44 -0.68 3.95
CA ASP A 211 -21.14 0.65 4.46
C ASP A 211 -19.64 0.99 4.47
N ALA A 212 -18.78 -0.04 4.65
CA ALA A 212 -17.33 0.10 4.50
C ALA A 212 -16.95 0.35 3.04
N LEU A 213 -17.56 -0.41 2.11
CA LEU A 213 -17.34 -0.22 0.67
C LEU A 213 -17.81 1.16 0.21
N GLU A 214 -19.01 1.60 0.62
CA GLU A 214 -19.52 2.94 0.31
C GLU A 214 -18.59 4.03 0.84
N ALA A 215 -18.09 3.89 2.08
CA ALA A 215 -17.14 4.85 2.65
C ALA A 215 -15.82 4.89 1.88
N SER A 216 -15.30 3.74 1.44
CA SER A 216 -14.09 3.67 0.61
C SER A 216 -14.29 4.30 -0.78
N TRP A 217 -15.41 4.04 -1.43
CA TRP A 217 -15.77 4.67 -2.71
C TRP A 217 -15.94 6.17 -2.60
N LYS A 218 -16.54 6.66 -1.51
CA LYS A 218 -16.67 8.10 -1.25
C LYS A 218 -15.32 8.83 -1.24
N PHE A 219 -14.25 8.14 -0.89
CA PHE A 219 -12.89 8.69 -0.96
C PHE A 219 -12.29 8.59 -2.37
N ILE A 220 -12.54 7.51 -3.10
CA ILE A 220 -11.93 7.21 -4.40
C ILE A 220 -12.64 7.90 -5.58
N ASP A 221 -13.98 7.96 -5.57
CA ASP A 221 -14.76 8.50 -6.68
C ASP A 221 -14.40 9.95 -7.07
N PRO A 222 -14.15 10.88 -6.13
CA PRO A 222 -13.73 12.23 -6.50
C PRO A 222 -12.43 12.27 -7.31
N ILE A 223 -11.48 11.36 -7.04
CA ILE A 223 -10.22 11.27 -7.79
C ILE A 223 -10.50 10.81 -9.23
N LEU A 224 -11.32 9.80 -9.38
CA LEU A 224 -11.68 9.25 -10.69
C LEU A 224 -12.46 10.25 -11.54
N LEU A 225 -13.36 11.02 -10.92
CA LEU A 225 -14.10 12.11 -11.58
C LEU A 225 -13.15 13.21 -12.03
N HIS A 226 -12.24 13.66 -11.18
CA HIS A 226 -11.22 14.64 -11.50
C HIS A 226 -10.37 14.19 -12.70
N TRP A 227 -9.89 12.94 -12.71
CA TRP A 227 -9.13 12.40 -13.83
C TRP A 227 -9.92 12.30 -15.13
N LYS A 228 -11.22 12.01 -15.03
CA LYS A 228 -12.11 11.97 -16.18
C LYS A 228 -12.28 13.37 -16.82
N GLU A 229 -12.35 14.41 -16.00
CA GLU A 229 -12.44 15.81 -16.45
C GLU A 229 -11.12 16.29 -17.07
N GLU A 230 -9.99 15.89 -16.51
CA GLU A 230 -8.66 16.23 -17.01
C GLU A 230 -8.27 15.51 -18.31
N GLY A 231 -8.88 14.38 -18.63
CA GLY A 231 -8.50 13.55 -19.77
C GLY A 231 -7.08 12.97 -19.63
N SER A 232 -6.21 13.28 -20.60
CA SER A 232 -4.80 12.82 -20.58
C SER A 232 -3.86 13.73 -19.76
N LYS A 233 -4.34 14.86 -19.24
CA LYS A 233 -3.54 15.75 -18.43
C LYS A 233 -3.09 15.01 -17.15
N ASN A 234 -1.85 15.21 -16.73
CA ASN A 234 -1.27 14.55 -15.56
C ASN A 234 -1.30 12.99 -15.61
N LEU A 235 -1.35 12.42 -16.80
CA LEU A 235 -1.07 11.00 -17.04
C LEU A 235 0.40 10.86 -17.43
N PHE A 236 1.21 10.35 -16.53
CA PHE A 236 2.64 10.19 -16.72
C PHE A 236 2.98 8.82 -17.34
N PHE A 237 4.13 8.71 -17.98
CA PHE A 237 4.53 7.44 -18.61
C PHE A 237 5.76 6.88 -17.92
N TYR A 238 5.88 5.55 -17.90
CA TYR A 238 7.05 4.84 -17.36
C TYR A 238 7.40 3.63 -18.22
N GLU A 239 8.68 3.27 -18.24
CA GLU A 239 9.14 2.10 -18.96
C GLU A 239 8.79 0.80 -18.20
N PRO A 240 8.44 -0.28 -18.92
CA PRO A 240 8.32 -1.60 -18.31
C PRO A 240 9.61 -2.01 -17.59
N GLY A 241 9.45 -2.40 -16.31
CA GLY A 241 10.60 -2.76 -15.47
C GLY A 241 11.09 -1.63 -14.56
N GLU A 242 10.55 -0.43 -14.68
CA GLU A 242 10.81 0.67 -13.76
C GLU A 242 9.83 0.70 -12.58
N ASP A 243 10.20 1.43 -11.53
CA ASP A 243 9.41 1.57 -10.29
C ASP A 243 8.18 2.49 -10.44
N GLY A 244 7.79 2.85 -11.64
CA GLY A 244 6.74 3.80 -11.99
C GLY A 244 7.29 5.16 -12.41
N PRO A 245 6.41 6.15 -12.67
CA PRO A 245 6.80 7.48 -13.13
C PRO A 245 7.73 8.21 -12.15
N GLU A 246 8.67 9.01 -12.69
CA GLU A 246 9.59 9.83 -11.89
C GLU A 246 8.84 10.84 -11.00
N GLU A 247 7.69 11.31 -11.44
CA GLU A 247 6.83 12.25 -10.72
C GLU A 247 6.32 11.71 -9.37
N THR A 248 6.42 10.41 -9.16
CA THR A 248 6.11 9.78 -7.86
C THR A 248 6.92 10.39 -6.70
N VAL A 249 8.09 10.97 -6.99
CA VAL A 249 8.94 11.66 -6.02
C VAL A 249 8.20 12.83 -5.34
N ILE A 250 7.23 13.46 -6.01
CA ILE A 250 6.44 14.58 -5.45
C ILE A 250 5.71 14.20 -4.16
N LEU A 251 5.37 12.93 -3.98
CA LEU A 251 4.70 12.45 -2.79
C LEU A 251 5.57 12.51 -1.53
N GLY A 252 6.90 12.73 -1.70
CA GLY A 252 7.85 12.79 -0.59
C GLY A 252 8.01 11.47 0.15
N ALA A 253 7.54 10.38 -0.40
CA ALA A 253 7.84 9.04 0.07
C ALA A 253 9.24 8.69 -0.42
N GLU A 254 10.22 8.98 0.39
CA GLU A 254 11.57 8.51 0.13
C GLU A 254 11.56 6.97 0.12
N LYS A 255 11.60 6.37 -1.04
CA LYS A 255 11.77 4.92 -1.19
C LYS A 255 13.04 4.40 -0.50
N LYS A 256 13.95 5.28 -0.02
CA LYS A 256 15.29 4.87 0.45
C LYS A 256 15.93 5.63 1.61
N VAL A 257 15.38 6.70 2.18
CA VAL A 257 16.19 7.50 3.13
C VAL A 257 15.44 7.83 4.42
N CYS A 258 15.89 7.23 5.51
CA CYS A 258 15.66 7.78 6.85
C CYS A 258 16.33 9.16 6.98
N ALA A 259 15.68 10.08 7.69
CA ALA A 259 16.05 11.50 7.84
C ALA A 259 17.45 11.80 8.42
N CYS A 260 18.33 10.81 8.55
CA CYS A 260 19.72 10.98 9.00
C CYS A 260 20.68 11.59 7.95
N GLN A 261 20.23 11.80 6.71
CA GLN A 261 21.09 12.37 5.66
C GLN A 261 20.91 13.86 5.41
N ARG A 262 20.07 14.56 6.20
CA ARG A 262 19.97 16.03 6.11
C ARG A 262 20.64 16.68 7.32
N ARG A 263 21.95 16.81 7.27
CA ARG A 263 22.73 17.91 7.83
C ARG A 263 23.98 18.12 7.00
#